data_39a9fda5f83c528dced7c8d0fa2263ce
#
_entry.id   39a9fda5f83c528dced7c8d0fa2263ce
#
_cell.length_a   1.000
_cell.length_b   1.000
_cell.length_c   1.000
_cell.angle_alpha   90.00
_cell.angle_beta   90.00
_cell.angle_gamma   90.00
#
_symmetry.space_group_name_H-M   'P 1'
#
loop_
_entity.id
_entity.type
_entity.pdbx_description
1 polymer ?
#
loop_
_entity_poly.entity_id
_entity_poly.type
_entity_poly.pdbx_seq_one_letter_code
_entity_poly.pdbx_strand_id
1 'polypeptide(L)'
;MAHNNVLLAIARAVEERITEANAKAKPKEVKQLAPLQSTFVRAGQALDSKKKVTKKEAPHLLQAANDWKCDFDLPEFRSPGSSYVFPHVVALTTLKIDGYIISETARICIVLELTCPMEENLVKQHSFKQRKYEELASEATQNGWRFEKLIVEVGARGFVPSHVRKTLTRLNIKAKALINKLVLLAQKCSYVIWINRFNQDFQTWRLVEK
;
A
#
# COMPACT_ATOMS: atom_id res chain seq x y z
N MET A 1 -12.61 -13.82 2.06
CA MET A 1 -12.17 -14.22 0.69
C MET A 1 -11.80 -13.03 -0.21
N ALA A 2 -12.64 -12.01 -0.39
CA ALA A 2 -12.33 -10.88 -1.30
C ALA A 2 -11.02 -10.17 -0.94
N HIS A 3 -10.86 -9.80 0.31
CA HIS A 3 -9.68 -9.13 0.84
C HIS A 3 -8.39 -9.90 0.51
N ASN A 4 -8.31 -11.18 0.83
CA ASN A 4 -7.10 -11.98 0.63
C ASN A 4 -6.70 -12.11 -0.85
N ASN A 5 -7.67 -12.28 -1.77
CA ASN A 5 -7.37 -12.37 -3.21
C ASN A 5 -6.82 -11.04 -3.76
N VAL A 6 -7.36 -9.92 -3.31
CA VAL A 6 -6.89 -8.59 -3.69
C VAL A 6 -5.51 -8.34 -3.06
N LEU A 7 -5.33 -8.66 -1.78
CA LEU A 7 -4.06 -8.53 -1.08
C LEU A 7 -2.97 -9.38 -1.73
N LEU A 8 -3.27 -10.62 -2.10
CA LEU A 8 -2.33 -11.51 -2.79
C LEU A 8 -1.85 -10.93 -4.14
N ALA A 9 -2.74 -10.29 -4.89
CA ALA A 9 -2.35 -9.66 -6.15
C ALA A 9 -1.41 -8.46 -5.93
N ILE A 10 -1.62 -7.69 -4.85
CA ILE A 10 -0.74 -6.59 -4.46
C ILE A 10 0.61 -7.14 -3.97
N ALA A 11 0.58 -8.14 -3.09
CA ALA A 11 1.77 -8.76 -2.51
C ALA A 11 2.72 -9.28 -3.58
N ARG A 12 2.21 -10.01 -4.57
CA ARG A 12 3.02 -10.50 -5.71
C ARG A 12 3.64 -9.37 -6.53
N ALA A 13 2.87 -8.29 -6.77
CA ALA A 13 3.41 -7.13 -7.47
C ALA A 13 4.50 -6.40 -6.66
N VAL A 14 4.39 -6.40 -5.33
CA VAL A 14 5.39 -5.83 -4.42
C VAL A 14 6.65 -6.71 -4.42
N GLU A 15 6.53 -8.04 -4.29
CA GLU A 15 7.67 -8.96 -4.33
C GLU A 15 8.48 -8.83 -5.62
N GLU A 16 7.79 -8.74 -6.76
CA GLU A 16 8.44 -8.53 -8.06
C GLU A 16 9.28 -7.24 -8.04
N ARG A 17 8.75 -6.14 -7.49
CA ARG A 17 9.48 -4.86 -7.40
C ARG A 17 10.62 -4.89 -6.39
N ILE A 18 10.45 -5.59 -5.28
CA ILE A 18 11.50 -5.79 -4.28
C ILE A 18 12.66 -6.59 -4.88
N THR A 19 12.36 -7.68 -5.58
CA THR A 19 13.36 -8.48 -6.27
C THR A 19 14.17 -7.65 -7.28
N GLU A 20 13.47 -6.81 -8.07
CA GLU A 20 14.15 -5.90 -9.00
C GLU A 20 14.97 -4.80 -8.28
N ALA A 21 14.48 -4.27 -7.15
CA ALA A 21 15.19 -3.26 -6.38
C ALA A 21 16.45 -3.83 -5.74
N ASN A 22 16.37 -5.03 -5.18
CA ASN A 22 17.50 -5.71 -4.54
C ASN A 22 18.54 -6.19 -5.55
N ALA A 23 18.16 -6.49 -6.80
CA ALA A 23 19.09 -6.88 -7.87
C ALA A 23 19.91 -5.69 -8.41
N LYS A 24 19.49 -4.44 -8.18
CA LYS A 24 20.25 -3.26 -8.61
C LYS A 24 21.47 -3.09 -7.72
N ALA A 25 22.64 -2.83 -8.34
CA ALA A 25 23.86 -2.52 -7.60
C ALA A 25 23.62 -1.38 -6.61
N LYS A 26 24.31 -1.44 -5.43
CA LYS A 26 24.17 -0.47 -4.34
C LYS A 26 23.96 0.94 -4.87
N PRO A 27 22.94 1.68 -4.40
CA PRO A 27 22.80 3.07 -4.74
C PRO A 27 24.11 3.77 -4.38
N LYS A 28 24.70 4.51 -5.32
CA LYS A 28 25.75 5.48 -4.97
C LYS A 28 25.15 6.32 -3.84
N GLU A 29 25.92 6.49 -2.76
CA GLU A 29 25.53 7.27 -1.58
C GLU A 29 24.59 8.41 -1.97
N VAL A 30 23.35 8.34 -1.47
CA VAL A 30 22.40 9.43 -1.68
C VAL A 30 22.99 10.60 -0.90
N LYS A 31 23.71 11.48 -1.61
CA LYS A 31 24.09 12.77 -1.06
C LYS A 31 22.86 13.33 -0.40
N GLN A 32 22.93 13.55 0.92
CA GLN A 32 21.87 14.19 1.69
C GLN A 32 21.31 15.32 0.82
N LEU A 33 20.02 15.23 0.50
CA LEU A 33 19.34 16.27 -0.26
C LEU A 33 19.59 17.57 0.52
N ALA A 34 20.41 18.45 -0.07
CA ALA A 34 20.63 19.77 0.49
C ALA A 34 19.25 20.38 0.77
N PRO A 35 19.05 21.02 1.93
CA PRO A 35 17.78 21.63 2.24
C PRO A 35 17.36 22.50 1.06
N LEU A 36 16.09 22.40 0.67
CA LEU A 36 15.50 23.18 -0.40
C LEU A 36 15.80 24.66 -0.13
N GLN A 37 16.81 25.19 -0.82
CA GLN A 37 17.06 26.62 -0.79
C GLN A 37 15.87 27.28 -1.49
N SER A 38 14.99 27.89 -0.70
CA SER A 38 13.94 28.76 -1.21
C SER A 38 14.63 29.96 -1.88
N THR A 39 14.71 29.93 -3.20
CA THR A 39 15.14 31.08 -3.99
C THR A 39 14.04 32.13 -3.94
N PHE A 40 14.25 33.17 -3.12
CA PHE A 40 13.37 34.33 -3.13
C PHE A 40 13.54 35.07 -4.46
N VAL A 41 12.48 35.14 -5.25
CA VAL A 41 12.43 35.98 -6.44
C VAL A 41 12.20 37.42 -5.99
N ARG A 42 13.09 38.35 -6.33
CA ARG A 42 12.92 39.78 -6.04
C ARG A 42 11.70 40.31 -6.83
N ALA A 43 10.86 41.09 -6.16
CA ALA A 43 9.74 41.76 -6.79
C ALA A 43 10.23 42.57 -8.03
N GLY A 44 9.64 42.29 -9.21
CA GLY A 44 9.99 42.94 -10.48
C GLY A 44 10.85 42.11 -11.44
N GLN A 45 11.34 40.94 -11.06
CA GLN A 45 11.96 40.02 -12.03
C GLN A 45 10.90 39.18 -12.74
N ALA A 46 10.82 39.32 -14.07
CA ALA A 46 9.98 38.46 -14.89
C ALA A 46 10.45 37.01 -14.74
N LEU A 47 9.54 36.13 -14.33
CA LEU A 47 9.77 34.69 -14.32
C LEU A 47 10.03 34.24 -15.79
N ASP A 48 11.23 33.74 -16.04
CA ASP A 48 11.61 33.22 -17.34
C ASP A 48 10.76 31.97 -17.63
N SER A 49 9.63 32.18 -18.30
CA SER A 49 8.58 31.18 -18.57
C SER A 49 9.02 30.06 -19.50
N LYS A 50 10.26 30.06 -19.97
CA LYS A 50 10.81 29.09 -20.93
C LYS A 50 11.59 27.93 -20.35
N LYS A 51 11.91 27.93 -19.06
CA LYS A 51 12.40 26.69 -18.44
C LYS A 51 11.23 25.79 -18.13
N LYS A 52 10.90 24.86 -19.06
CA LYS A 52 10.12 23.67 -18.72
C LYS A 52 10.83 23.03 -17.53
N VAL A 53 10.31 23.26 -16.33
CA VAL A 53 10.66 22.46 -15.16
C VAL A 53 10.25 21.06 -15.51
N THR A 54 11.18 20.25 -15.99
CA THR A 54 10.99 18.81 -16.06
C THR A 54 10.69 18.40 -14.62
N LYS A 55 9.43 18.09 -14.34
CA LYS A 55 9.03 17.49 -13.06
C LYS A 55 9.91 16.25 -12.89
N LYS A 56 11.03 16.39 -12.16
CA LYS A 56 11.77 15.21 -11.71
C LYS A 56 10.74 14.40 -10.92
N GLU A 57 10.38 13.25 -11.46
CA GLU A 57 9.52 12.32 -10.73
C GLU A 57 10.14 12.09 -9.35
N ALA A 58 9.33 12.22 -8.32
CA ALA A 58 9.79 11.96 -6.97
C ALA A 58 10.40 10.55 -6.91
N PRO A 59 11.58 10.37 -6.32
CA PRO A 59 12.22 9.07 -6.28
C PRO A 59 11.28 8.04 -5.63
N HIS A 60 11.18 6.86 -6.23
CA HIS A 60 10.37 5.78 -5.69
C HIS A 60 10.96 5.32 -4.35
N LEU A 61 10.09 4.91 -3.42
CA LEU A 61 10.50 4.50 -2.07
C LEU A 61 11.55 3.38 -2.08
N LEU A 62 11.41 2.42 -3.00
CA LEU A 62 12.32 1.28 -3.12
C LEU A 62 13.70 1.61 -3.70
N GLN A 63 13.95 2.86 -4.14
CA GLN A 63 15.28 3.28 -4.60
C GLN A 63 16.26 3.59 -3.46
N ALA A 64 15.75 3.69 -2.23
CA ALA A 64 16.54 4.09 -1.06
C ALA A 64 17.50 2.98 -0.58
N ALA A 65 17.25 1.71 -0.94
CA ALA A 65 18.00 0.56 -0.46
C ALA A 65 17.96 -0.60 -1.46
N ASN A 66 18.72 -1.67 -1.15
CA ASN A 66 18.77 -2.91 -1.91
C ASN A 66 18.70 -4.17 -1.02
N ASP A 67 18.25 -3.99 0.22
CA ASP A 67 18.05 -5.04 1.23
C ASP A 67 16.58 -5.18 1.66
N TRP A 68 15.67 -4.85 0.73
CA TRP A 68 14.25 -4.87 1.01
C TRP A 68 13.75 -6.28 1.31
N LYS A 69 12.96 -6.41 2.37
CA LYS A 69 12.21 -7.60 2.74
C LYS A 69 10.73 -7.22 2.85
N CYS A 70 9.83 -8.14 2.56
CA CYS A 70 8.40 -7.93 2.79
C CYS A 70 7.76 -9.17 3.38
N ASP A 71 6.68 -8.98 4.10
CA ASP A 71 5.80 -10.04 4.57
C ASP A 71 4.35 -9.54 4.57
N PHE A 72 3.41 -10.47 4.32
CA PHE A 72 1.98 -10.19 4.23
C PHE A 72 1.19 -11.17 5.07
N ASP A 73 0.09 -10.73 5.67
CA ASP A 73 -0.82 -11.59 6.44
C ASP A 73 -1.68 -12.47 5.51
N LEU A 74 -1.00 -13.36 4.79
CA LEU A 74 -1.57 -14.27 3.81
C LEU A 74 -1.04 -15.69 4.01
N PRO A 75 -1.87 -16.73 3.89
CA PRO A 75 -1.43 -18.13 4.00
C PRO A 75 -0.29 -18.48 3.04
N GLU A 76 -0.30 -17.92 1.83
CA GLU A 76 0.70 -18.15 0.78
C GLU A 76 2.09 -17.63 1.13
N PHE A 77 2.18 -16.72 2.09
CA PHE A 77 3.43 -16.15 2.61
C PHE A 77 3.90 -16.86 3.90
N ARG A 78 3.24 -17.94 4.29
CA ARG A 78 3.52 -18.67 5.53
C ARG A 78 4.17 -20.01 5.26
N SER A 79 5.25 -20.30 5.98
CA SER A 79 5.71 -21.66 6.15
C SER A 79 4.80 -22.40 7.16
N PRO A 80 4.63 -23.72 7.04
CA PRO A 80 3.86 -24.49 8.01
C PRO A 80 4.35 -24.21 9.45
N GLY A 81 3.44 -23.80 10.33
CA GLY A 81 3.75 -23.50 11.74
C GLY A 81 4.28 -22.09 12.02
N SER A 82 4.49 -21.24 10.99
CA SER A 82 4.88 -19.84 11.20
C SER A 82 3.66 -18.93 11.36
N SER A 83 3.79 -17.91 12.21
CA SER A 83 2.80 -16.84 12.38
C SER A 83 3.30 -15.54 11.75
N TYR A 84 2.35 -14.69 11.32
CA TYR A 84 2.67 -13.34 10.92
C TYR A 84 3.02 -12.49 12.14
N VAL A 85 4.17 -11.87 12.11
CA VAL A 85 4.64 -11.00 13.19
C VAL A 85 5.21 -9.72 12.58
N PHE A 86 4.76 -8.58 13.08
CA PHE A 86 5.36 -7.29 12.71
C PHE A 86 6.77 -7.19 13.32
N PRO A 87 7.77 -6.62 12.62
CA PRO A 87 9.15 -6.54 13.10
C PRO A 87 9.30 -5.75 14.41
N HIS A 88 9.65 -6.42 15.50
CA HIS A 88 9.82 -5.79 16.80
C HIS A 88 10.91 -4.72 16.83
N VAL A 89 11.88 -4.80 15.91
CA VAL A 89 12.94 -3.80 15.76
C VAL A 89 12.42 -2.43 15.30
N VAL A 90 11.22 -2.40 14.71
CA VAL A 90 10.53 -1.16 14.30
C VAL A 90 9.70 -0.62 15.45
N ALA A 91 8.79 -1.43 15.97
CA ALA A 91 7.92 -1.11 17.09
C ALA A 91 7.20 -2.36 17.61
N LEU A 92 6.75 -2.33 18.86
CA LEU A 92 5.90 -3.36 19.41
C LEU A 92 4.44 -3.04 19.15
N THR A 93 3.70 -3.98 18.56
CA THR A 93 2.28 -3.75 18.25
C THR A 93 1.46 -5.03 18.29
N THR A 94 0.23 -4.89 18.74
CA THR A 94 -0.82 -5.91 18.62
C THR A 94 -1.74 -5.66 17.42
N LEU A 95 -1.49 -4.58 16.66
CA LEU A 95 -2.29 -4.25 15.49
C LEU A 95 -2.11 -5.30 14.39
N LYS A 96 -3.22 -5.76 13.85
CA LYS A 96 -3.20 -6.55 12.61
C LYS A 96 -2.92 -5.62 11.44
N ILE A 97 -1.80 -5.88 10.77
CA ILE A 97 -1.30 -5.16 9.60
C ILE A 97 -1.39 -6.13 8.42
N ASP A 98 -1.89 -5.70 7.27
CA ASP A 98 -2.06 -6.60 6.11
C ASP A 98 -0.72 -6.96 5.47
N GLY A 99 0.27 -6.08 5.55
CA GLY A 99 1.62 -6.33 5.06
C GLY A 99 2.60 -5.22 5.40
N TYR A 100 3.89 -5.54 5.37
CA TYR A 100 4.94 -4.56 5.53
C TYR A 100 6.11 -4.82 4.57
N ILE A 101 6.85 -3.76 4.30
CA ILE A 101 8.08 -3.77 3.51
C ILE A 101 9.13 -3.04 4.36
N ILE A 102 10.29 -3.65 4.56
CA ILE A 102 11.32 -3.12 5.44
C ILE A 102 12.69 -3.16 4.79
N SER A 103 13.49 -2.13 5.03
CA SER A 103 14.93 -2.11 4.79
C SER A 103 15.65 -1.75 6.09
N GLU A 104 16.47 -2.64 6.58
CA GLU A 104 17.26 -2.44 7.79
C GLU A 104 18.39 -1.43 7.57
N THR A 105 19.01 -1.47 6.38
CA THR A 105 20.10 -0.57 6.01
C THR A 105 19.64 0.88 5.91
N ALA A 106 18.48 1.11 5.28
CA ALA A 106 17.94 2.46 5.13
C ALA A 106 17.09 2.91 6.33
N ARG A 107 16.80 2.02 7.29
CA ARG A 107 15.88 2.27 8.42
C ARG A 107 14.51 2.77 7.93
N ILE A 108 13.96 2.10 6.92
CA ILE A 108 12.64 2.44 6.36
C ILE A 108 11.70 1.27 6.58
N CYS A 109 10.53 1.54 7.14
CA CYS A 109 9.42 0.61 7.25
C CYS A 109 8.20 1.19 6.53
N ILE A 110 7.65 0.42 5.60
CA ILE A 110 6.46 0.77 4.82
C ILE A 110 5.38 -0.21 5.20
N VAL A 111 4.31 0.27 5.84
CA VAL A 111 3.13 -0.53 6.14
C VAL A 111 2.16 -0.43 4.97
N LEU A 112 1.69 -1.57 4.49
CA LEU A 112 0.65 -1.67 3.49
C LEU A 112 -0.64 -2.16 4.14
N GLU A 113 -1.70 -1.41 3.94
CA GLU A 113 -3.04 -1.71 4.46
C GLU A 113 -4.03 -1.71 3.32
N LEU A 114 -4.80 -2.78 3.19
CA LEU A 114 -5.85 -2.93 2.20
C LEU A 114 -7.23 -2.76 2.84
N THR A 115 -8.15 -2.14 2.15
CA THR A 115 -9.57 -2.17 2.51
C THR A 115 -10.44 -2.32 1.28
N CYS A 116 -11.48 -3.15 1.41
CA CYS A 116 -12.43 -3.44 0.32
C CYS A 116 -13.87 -3.12 0.80
N PRO A 117 -14.19 -1.86 1.12
CA PRO A 117 -15.51 -1.48 1.61
C PRO A 117 -16.51 -1.30 0.47
N MET A 118 -17.79 -1.15 0.83
CA MET A 118 -18.76 -0.54 -0.08
C MET A 118 -18.36 0.91 -0.38
N GLU A 119 -18.65 1.38 -1.59
CA GLU A 119 -18.16 2.65 -2.12
C GLU A 119 -18.51 3.86 -1.25
N GLU A 120 -19.70 3.87 -0.66
CA GLU A 120 -20.17 4.91 0.25
C GLU A 120 -19.36 5.02 1.55
N ASN A 121 -18.64 3.96 1.90
CA ASN A 121 -17.82 3.90 3.11
C ASN A 121 -16.32 4.19 2.87
N LEU A 122 -15.88 4.39 1.63
CA LEU A 122 -14.46 4.58 1.28
C LEU A 122 -13.81 5.71 2.07
N VAL A 123 -14.40 6.90 2.10
CA VAL A 123 -13.84 8.07 2.81
C VAL A 123 -13.70 7.80 4.31
N LYS A 124 -14.74 7.20 4.91
CA LYS A 124 -14.74 6.85 6.33
C LYS A 124 -13.65 5.83 6.66
N GLN A 125 -13.52 4.80 5.84
CA GLN A 125 -12.51 3.75 6.03
C GLN A 125 -11.09 4.29 5.82
N HIS A 126 -10.88 5.15 4.82
CA HIS A 126 -9.60 5.82 4.62
C HIS A 126 -9.15 6.58 5.87
N SER A 127 -10.01 7.45 6.40
CA SER A 127 -9.73 8.24 7.59
C SER A 127 -9.48 7.38 8.83
N PHE A 128 -10.22 6.28 8.97
CA PHE A 128 -10.02 5.32 10.04
C PHE A 128 -8.65 4.63 9.95
N LYS A 129 -8.28 4.13 8.76
CA LYS A 129 -6.99 3.46 8.53
C LYS A 129 -5.80 4.43 8.67
N GLN A 130 -5.95 5.70 8.28
CA GLN A 130 -4.93 6.72 8.52
C GLN A 130 -4.63 6.90 10.00
N ARG A 131 -5.65 7.00 10.84
CA ARG A 131 -5.51 7.18 12.29
C ARG A 131 -5.02 5.92 13.01
N LYS A 132 -5.45 4.73 12.54
CA LYS A 132 -5.08 3.43 13.14
C LYS A 132 -3.58 3.28 13.40
N TYR A 133 -2.74 3.85 12.55
CA TYR A 133 -1.28 3.70 12.58
C TYR A 133 -0.52 4.93 13.07
N GLU A 134 -1.18 5.91 13.70
CA GLU A 134 -0.48 7.13 14.18
C GLU A 134 0.44 6.83 15.34
N GLU A 135 -0.02 6.07 16.32
CA GLU A 135 0.79 5.65 17.48
C GLU A 135 1.98 4.80 17.03
N LEU A 136 1.73 3.79 16.18
CA LEU A 136 2.78 2.95 15.62
C LEU A 136 3.82 3.73 14.84
N ALA A 137 3.39 4.74 14.06
CA ALA A 137 4.29 5.61 13.32
C ALA A 137 5.16 6.47 14.25
N SER A 138 4.58 6.95 15.36
CA SER A 138 5.30 7.72 16.38
C SER A 138 6.37 6.86 17.04
N GLU A 139 6.02 5.66 17.50
CA GLU A 139 6.95 4.71 18.12
C GLU A 139 8.08 4.31 17.16
N ALA A 140 7.75 3.95 15.93
CA ALA A 140 8.74 3.63 14.90
C ALA A 140 9.71 4.79 14.67
N THR A 141 9.22 6.03 14.66
CA THR A 141 10.05 7.23 14.50
C THR A 141 10.97 7.43 15.70
N GLN A 142 10.49 7.21 16.92
CA GLN A 142 11.30 7.25 18.14
C GLN A 142 12.42 6.20 18.12
N ASN A 143 12.15 5.04 17.52
CA ASN A 143 13.15 3.98 17.33
C ASN A 143 14.09 4.23 16.13
N GLY A 144 14.06 5.42 15.52
CA GLY A 144 14.94 5.84 14.44
C GLY A 144 14.55 5.26 13.06
N TRP A 145 13.30 4.87 12.88
CA TRP A 145 12.78 4.38 11.61
C TRP A 145 11.99 5.47 10.87
N ARG A 146 12.19 5.57 9.57
CA ARG A 146 11.27 6.29 8.68
C ARG A 146 10.06 5.39 8.42
N PHE A 147 8.90 5.82 8.89
CA PHE A 147 7.66 5.07 8.78
C PHE A 147 6.75 5.65 7.69
N GLU A 148 6.30 4.80 6.77
CA GLU A 148 5.42 5.19 5.66
C GLU A 148 4.15 4.34 5.69
N LYS A 149 2.99 4.99 5.55
CA LYS A 149 1.69 4.33 5.46
C LYS A 149 1.20 4.32 4.01
N LEU A 150 0.97 3.17 3.44
CA LEU A 150 0.41 2.99 2.11
C LEU A 150 -0.95 2.31 2.22
N ILE A 151 -2.01 3.10 2.08
CA ILE A 151 -3.39 2.60 2.11
C ILE A 151 -3.84 2.37 0.68
N VAL A 152 -4.28 1.14 0.40
CA VAL A 152 -4.87 0.73 -0.87
C VAL A 152 -6.34 0.43 -0.64
N GLU A 153 -7.19 1.07 -1.42
CA GLU A 153 -8.64 0.95 -1.31
C GLU A 153 -9.22 0.51 -2.64
N VAL A 154 -10.02 -0.54 -2.57
CA VAL A 154 -10.75 -1.07 -3.72
C VAL A 154 -12.19 -1.27 -3.31
N GLY A 155 -13.09 -0.47 -3.83
CA GLY A 155 -14.52 -0.60 -3.54
C GLY A 155 -15.06 -1.95 -3.95
N ALA A 156 -16.05 -2.46 -3.23
CA ALA A 156 -16.63 -3.77 -3.46
C ALA A 156 -17.22 -3.93 -4.87
N ARG A 157 -17.65 -2.84 -5.51
CA ARG A 157 -18.13 -2.80 -6.91
C ARG A 157 -17.03 -2.45 -7.90
N GLY A 158 -15.77 -2.33 -7.46
CA GLY A 158 -14.61 -2.11 -8.31
C GLY A 158 -14.16 -0.65 -8.45
N PHE A 159 -14.72 0.28 -7.67
CA PHE A 159 -14.23 1.65 -7.67
C PHE A 159 -12.86 1.73 -6.98
N VAL A 160 -11.90 2.40 -7.61
CA VAL A 160 -10.55 2.63 -7.07
C VAL A 160 -10.27 4.12 -7.02
N PRO A 161 -10.07 4.70 -5.84
CA PRO A 161 -9.73 6.12 -5.69
C PRO A 161 -8.43 6.50 -6.39
N SER A 162 -8.34 7.73 -6.86
CA SER A 162 -7.19 8.22 -7.64
C SER A 162 -5.86 8.18 -6.88
N HIS A 163 -5.89 8.32 -5.55
CA HIS A 163 -4.69 8.27 -4.71
C HIS A 163 -4.03 6.88 -4.70
N VAL A 164 -4.80 5.79 -4.90
CA VAL A 164 -4.25 4.42 -4.99
C VAL A 164 -3.24 4.32 -6.14
N ARG A 165 -3.49 4.98 -7.27
CA ARG A 165 -2.52 5.06 -8.36
C ARG A 165 -1.20 5.69 -7.91
N LYS A 166 -1.27 6.78 -7.14
CA LYS A 166 -0.08 7.45 -6.58
C LYS A 166 0.65 6.54 -5.61
N THR A 167 -0.08 5.84 -4.74
CA THR A 167 0.46 4.86 -3.80
C THR A 167 1.26 3.76 -4.51
N LEU A 168 0.69 3.14 -5.54
CA LEU A 168 1.36 2.11 -6.33
C LEU A 168 2.59 2.66 -7.09
N THR A 169 2.50 3.86 -7.64
CA THR A 169 3.62 4.51 -8.31
C THR A 169 4.78 4.78 -7.35
N ARG A 170 4.52 5.12 -6.08
CA ARG A 170 5.57 5.27 -5.06
C ARG A 170 6.38 3.99 -4.84
N LEU A 171 5.80 2.81 -5.08
CA LEU A 171 6.47 1.51 -5.06
C LEU A 171 7.01 1.08 -6.43
N ASN A 172 7.02 1.97 -7.42
CA ASN A 172 7.41 1.67 -8.80
C ASN A 172 6.58 0.54 -9.46
N ILE A 173 5.34 0.38 -9.03
CA ILE A 173 4.41 -0.61 -9.59
C ILE A 173 3.66 0.01 -10.78
N LYS A 174 3.53 -0.74 -11.87
CA LYS A 174 2.74 -0.35 -13.06
C LYS A 174 1.25 -0.32 -12.69
N ALA A 175 0.79 0.82 -12.17
CA ALA A 175 -0.52 0.96 -11.53
C ALA A 175 -1.70 0.54 -12.42
N LYS A 176 -1.69 0.88 -13.74
CA LYS A 176 -2.82 0.60 -14.64
C LYS A 176 -3.18 -0.89 -14.70
N ALA A 177 -2.18 -1.74 -14.95
CA ALA A 177 -2.40 -3.18 -15.09
C ALA A 177 -2.85 -3.81 -13.76
N LEU A 178 -2.20 -3.43 -12.65
CA LEU A 178 -2.57 -3.93 -11.34
C LEU A 178 -3.98 -3.47 -10.95
N ILE A 179 -4.31 -2.19 -11.09
CA ILE A 179 -5.65 -1.65 -10.75
C ILE A 179 -6.74 -2.42 -11.50
N ASN A 180 -6.59 -2.66 -12.80
CA ASN A 180 -7.56 -3.43 -13.57
C ASN A 180 -7.76 -4.84 -12.98
N LYS A 181 -6.68 -5.49 -12.56
CA LYS A 181 -6.75 -6.81 -11.90
C LYS A 181 -7.47 -6.73 -10.54
N LEU A 182 -7.16 -5.72 -9.72
CA LEU A 182 -7.79 -5.52 -8.41
C LEU A 182 -9.30 -5.29 -8.54
N VAL A 183 -9.72 -4.46 -9.51
CA VAL A 183 -11.13 -4.21 -9.83
C VAL A 183 -11.86 -5.51 -10.14
N LEU A 184 -11.33 -6.32 -11.05
CA LEU A 184 -11.95 -7.60 -11.43
C LEU A 184 -12.03 -8.56 -10.23
N LEU A 185 -10.99 -8.62 -9.38
CA LEU A 185 -11.00 -9.46 -8.19
C LEU A 185 -12.05 -9.01 -7.17
N ALA A 186 -12.16 -7.71 -6.91
CA ALA A 186 -13.16 -7.16 -6.00
C ALA A 186 -14.58 -7.44 -6.49
N GLN A 187 -14.86 -7.20 -7.77
CA GLN A 187 -16.17 -7.46 -8.38
C GLN A 187 -16.54 -8.94 -8.34
N LYS A 188 -15.62 -9.84 -8.73
CA LYS A 188 -15.87 -11.29 -8.67
C LYS A 188 -16.21 -11.75 -7.25
N CYS A 189 -15.46 -11.28 -6.26
CA CYS A 189 -15.72 -11.68 -4.88
C CYS A 189 -17.06 -11.14 -4.36
N SER A 190 -17.42 -9.91 -4.69
CA SER A 190 -18.69 -9.31 -4.31
C SER A 190 -19.86 -10.05 -4.96
N TYR A 191 -19.73 -10.44 -6.24
CA TYR A 191 -20.73 -11.23 -6.95
C TYR A 191 -20.92 -12.60 -6.31
N VAL A 192 -19.84 -13.30 -5.94
CA VAL A 192 -19.94 -14.61 -5.26
C VAL A 192 -20.63 -14.47 -3.90
N ILE A 193 -20.31 -13.42 -3.13
CA ILE A 193 -20.99 -13.17 -1.85
C ILE A 193 -22.49 -12.92 -2.05
N TRP A 194 -22.83 -12.12 -3.06
CA TRP A 194 -24.23 -11.82 -3.39
C TRP A 194 -25.01 -13.08 -3.80
N ILE A 195 -24.45 -13.89 -4.70
CA ILE A 195 -25.08 -15.16 -5.13
C ILE A 195 -25.28 -16.12 -3.96
N ASN A 196 -24.26 -16.26 -3.10
CA ASN A 196 -24.37 -17.17 -1.95
C ASN A 196 -25.45 -16.72 -0.97
N ARG A 197 -25.57 -15.43 -0.71
CA ARG A 197 -26.67 -14.88 0.11
C ARG A 197 -28.03 -15.12 -0.54
N PHE A 198 -28.16 -14.80 -1.81
CA PHE A 198 -29.39 -15.03 -2.56
C PHE A 198 -29.84 -16.50 -2.51
N ASN A 199 -28.91 -17.44 -2.68
CA ASN A 199 -29.22 -18.88 -2.62
C ASN A 199 -29.60 -19.33 -1.19
N GLN A 200 -29.01 -18.75 -0.15
CA GLN A 200 -29.39 -19.03 1.24
C GLN A 200 -30.83 -18.52 1.53
N ASP A 201 -31.12 -17.29 1.13
CA ASP A 201 -32.45 -16.71 1.31
C ASP A 201 -33.50 -17.51 0.56
N PHE A 202 -33.20 -18.01 -0.65
CA PHE A 202 -34.12 -18.83 -1.43
C PHE A 202 -34.36 -20.21 -0.80
N GLN A 203 -33.38 -20.81 -0.15
CA GLN A 203 -33.56 -22.05 0.61
C GLN A 203 -34.39 -21.86 1.87
N THR A 204 -34.22 -20.76 2.57
CA THR A 204 -35.01 -20.39 3.75
C THR A 204 -36.48 -20.15 3.40
N TRP A 205 -36.76 -19.49 2.28
CA TRP A 205 -38.12 -19.29 1.78
C TRP A 205 -38.86 -20.60 1.48
N ARG A 206 -38.18 -21.57 0.86
CA ARG A 206 -38.77 -22.91 0.59
C ARG A 206 -39.12 -23.73 1.84
N LEU A 207 -38.49 -23.42 2.97
CA LEU A 207 -38.76 -24.10 4.25
C LEU A 207 -39.94 -23.46 5.01
N VAL A 208 -40.34 -22.23 4.69
CA VAL A 208 -41.48 -21.53 5.31
C VAL A 208 -42.79 -21.83 4.59
N GLU A 209 -42.77 -22.33 3.33
CA GLU A 209 -43.96 -22.68 2.57
C GLU A 209 -44.41 -24.17 2.74
N LYS A 210 -43.84 -24.89 3.69
CA LYS A 210 -44.27 -26.24 4.11
C LYS A 210 -44.86 -26.22 5.50
#